data_95bb2e809bde0780b3ba9c8dd18b6dfa
#
_entry.id   95bb2e809bde0780b3ba9c8dd18b6dfa
#
_cell.length_a   1.000
_cell.length_b   1.000
_cell.length_c   1.000
_cell.angle_alpha   90.00
_cell.angle_beta   90.00
_cell.angle_gamma   90.00
#
_symmetry.space_group_name_H-M   'P 1'
#
loop_
_entity.id
_entity.type
_entity.pdbx_description
1 polymer ?
#
loop_
_entity_poly.entity_id
_entity_poly.type
_entity_poly.pdbx_seq_one_letter_code
_entity_poly.pdbx_strand_id
1 'polypeptide(L)'
;MENNARELNTIMRLVETFRTVDTVLPAQTAQCFLAVAIRPGLTAQNLAEMTSLSHAAVNRNIRALGKRHRYDKPGFELIETVPDPAETRRQIMFLTPKGQELAAELISALRSEEPAGS
;
A
#
# COMPACT_ATOMS: atom_id res chain seq x y z
N MET A 1 -20.25 -11.76 -25.86
CA MET A 1 -19.52 -10.98 -24.84
C MET A 1 -18.51 -11.85 -24.14
N GLU A 2 -17.32 -11.36 -24.01
CA GLU A 2 -16.29 -12.11 -23.32
C GLU A 2 -16.56 -12.20 -21.83
N ASN A 3 -16.17 -13.33 -21.29
CA ASN A 3 -16.29 -13.58 -19.87
C ASN A 3 -15.04 -13.04 -19.16
N ASN A 4 -15.20 -11.99 -18.38
CA ASN A 4 -14.12 -11.37 -17.64
C ASN A 4 -13.93 -11.95 -16.23
N ALA A 5 -14.45 -13.17 -16.02
CA ALA A 5 -14.41 -13.80 -14.69
C ALA A 5 -12.97 -13.99 -14.18
N ARG A 6 -12.02 -14.27 -15.07
CA ARG A 6 -10.63 -14.47 -14.68
C ARG A 6 -10.04 -13.18 -14.11
N GLU A 7 -10.24 -12.09 -14.81
CA GLU A 7 -9.72 -10.79 -14.38
C GLU A 7 -10.37 -10.35 -13.06
N LEU A 8 -11.67 -10.53 -12.96
CA LEU A 8 -12.40 -10.18 -11.75
C LEU A 8 -11.97 -11.05 -10.58
N ASN A 9 -11.72 -12.33 -10.84
CA ASN A 9 -11.24 -13.26 -9.82
C ASN A 9 -9.86 -12.84 -9.31
N THR A 10 -8.98 -12.39 -10.20
CA THR A 10 -7.67 -11.88 -9.81
C THR A 10 -7.81 -10.67 -8.92
N ILE A 11 -8.68 -9.73 -9.29
CA ILE A 11 -8.93 -8.53 -8.47
C ILE A 11 -9.46 -8.93 -7.10
N MET A 12 -10.40 -9.90 -7.04
CA MET A 12 -10.92 -10.36 -5.77
C MET A 12 -9.81 -10.94 -4.88
N ARG A 13 -8.89 -11.70 -5.47
CA ARG A 13 -7.75 -12.25 -4.73
C ARG A 13 -6.82 -11.16 -4.21
N LEU A 14 -6.61 -10.10 -4.99
CA LEU A 14 -5.80 -8.97 -4.53
C LEU A 14 -6.45 -8.30 -3.32
N VAL A 15 -7.77 -8.11 -3.37
CA VAL A 15 -8.51 -7.56 -2.23
C VAL A 15 -8.39 -8.48 -1.01
N GLU A 16 -8.54 -9.79 -1.22
CA GLU A 16 -8.39 -10.78 -0.13
C GLU A 16 -7.00 -10.72 0.49
N THR A 17 -5.97 -10.54 -0.33
CA THR A 17 -4.60 -10.43 0.15
C THR A 17 -4.44 -9.24 1.09
N PHE A 18 -5.03 -8.09 0.74
CA PHE A 18 -5.03 -6.93 1.64
C PHE A 18 -5.75 -7.24 2.95
N ARG A 19 -6.81 -8.04 2.90
CA ARG A 19 -7.57 -8.39 4.10
C ARG A 19 -6.83 -9.31 5.04
N THR A 20 -5.71 -9.89 4.63
CA THR A 20 -4.85 -10.64 5.56
C THR A 20 -4.14 -9.70 6.53
N VAL A 21 -3.97 -8.44 6.16
CA VAL A 21 -3.40 -7.41 7.05
C VAL A 21 -4.43 -6.99 8.09
N ASP A 22 -5.64 -6.70 7.63
CA ASP A 22 -6.76 -6.36 8.50
C ASP A 22 -8.04 -6.70 7.74
N THR A 23 -8.98 -7.35 8.44
CA THR A 23 -10.23 -7.79 7.84
C THR A 23 -10.99 -6.65 7.18
N VAL A 24 -10.87 -5.45 7.75
CA VAL A 24 -11.53 -4.25 7.24
C VAL A 24 -10.48 -3.20 6.95
N LEU A 25 -9.66 -3.45 5.92
CA LEU A 25 -8.66 -2.48 5.51
C LEU A 25 -9.33 -1.45 4.59
N PRO A 26 -9.30 -0.16 4.93
CA PRO A 26 -9.90 0.85 4.06
C PRO A 26 -9.21 0.89 2.69
N ALA A 27 -9.99 1.14 1.64
CA ALA A 27 -9.47 1.23 0.29
C ALA A 27 -8.41 2.31 0.16
N GLN A 28 -8.58 3.45 0.85
CA GLN A 28 -7.60 4.52 0.83
C GLN A 28 -6.25 4.07 1.40
N THR A 29 -6.29 3.25 2.44
CA THR A 29 -5.08 2.73 3.05
C THR A 29 -4.34 1.81 2.08
N ALA A 30 -5.07 0.93 1.41
CA ALA A 30 -4.49 0.06 0.39
C ALA A 30 -3.89 0.88 -0.75
N GLN A 31 -4.58 1.94 -1.17
CA GLN A 31 -4.11 2.82 -2.24
C GLN A 31 -2.80 3.52 -1.85
N CYS A 32 -2.72 4.03 -0.63
CA CYS A 32 -1.50 4.68 -0.14
C CYS A 32 -0.34 3.69 -0.04
N PHE A 33 -0.61 2.47 0.41
CA PHE A 33 0.42 1.42 0.44
C PHE A 33 0.97 1.17 -0.96
N LEU A 34 0.10 1.02 -1.95
CA LEU A 34 0.52 0.78 -3.32
C LEU A 34 1.34 1.93 -3.88
N ALA A 35 0.97 3.16 -3.55
CA ALA A 35 1.71 4.34 -4.01
C ALA A 35 3.16 4.32 -3.48
N VAL A 36 3.35 3.96 -2.21
CA VAL A 36 4.69 3.85 -1.63
C VAL A 36 5.46 2.72 -2.31
N ALA A 37 4.79 1.60 -2.59
CA ALA A 37 5.43 0.47 -3.27
C ALA A 37 5.85 0.84 -4.69
N ILE A 38 5.03 1.63 -5.39
CA ILE A 38 5.31 2.06 -6.77
C ILE A 38 6.45 3.07 -6.81
N ARG A 39 6.48 3.98 -5.85
CA ARG A 39 7.46 5.08 -5.83
C ARG A 39 8.13 5.18 -4.48
N PRO A 40 9.11 4.30 -4.19
CA PRO A 40 9.84 4.38 -2.92
C PRO A 40 10.56 5.71 -2.79
N GLY A 41 10.54 6.27 -1.58
CA GLY A 41 11.18 7.56 -1.33
C GLY A 41 10.28 8.75 -1.59
N LEU A 42 8.98 8.54 -1.80
CA LEU A 42 8.06 9.64 -2.04
C LEU A 42 7.77 10.40 -0.75
N THR A 43 7.34 11.65 -0.91
CA THR A 43 6.91 12.51 0.20
C THR A 43 5.41 12.40 0.40
N ALA A 44 4.91 12.95 1.52
CA ALA A 44 3.47 13.04 1.76
C ALA A 44 2.77 13.85 0.65
N GLN A 45 3.41 14.89 0.15
CA GLN A 45 2.86 15.66 -0.95
C GLN A 45 2.75 14.82 -2.22
N ASN A 46 3.79 14.05 -2.55
CA ASN A 46 3.72 13.13 -3.69
C ASN A 46 2.61 12.12 -3.52
N LEU A 47 2.43 11.62 -2.29
CA LEU A 47 1.39 10.65 -2.00
C LEU A 47 0.00 11.26 -2.23
N ALA A 48 -0.21 12.49 -1.79
CA ALA A 48 -1.47 13.19 -2.02
C ALA A 48 -1.73 13.35 -3.52
N GLU A 49 -0.71 13.70 -4.29
CA GLU A 49 -0.85 13.87 -5.75
C GLU A 49 -1.16 12.53 -6.43
N MET A 50 -0.48 11.46 -6.03
CA MET A 50 -0.71 10.15 -6.65
C MET A 50 -2.09 9.57 -6.34
N THR A 51 -2.63 9.87 -5.17
CA THR A 51 -3.87 9.26 -4.70
C THR A 51 -5.08 10.19 -4.82
N SER A 52 -4.85 11.48 -5.05
CA SER A 52 -5.89 12.52 -5.06
C SER A 52 -6.61 12.65 -3.71
N LEU A 53 -5.96 12.20 -2.64
CA LEU A 53 -6.50 12.35 -1.29
C LEU A 53 -6.09 13.68 -0.69
N SER A 54 -6.89 14.16 0.27
CA SER A 54 -6.54 15.37 1.01
C SER A 54 -5.30 15.14 1.89
N HIS A 55 -4.65 16.22 2.28
CA HIS A 55 -3.50 16.13 3.18
C HIS A 55 -3.86 15.45 4.51
N ALA A 56 -5.07 15.75 5.03
CA ALA A 56 -5.53 15.11 6.26
C ALA A 56 -5.69 13.61 6.10
N ALA A 57 -6.27 13.17 4.98
CA ALA A 57 -6.44 11.75 4.70
C ALA A 57 -5.09 11.07 4.51
N VAL A 58 -4.16 11.71 3.80
CA VAL A 58 -2.81 11.17 3.59
C VAL A 58 -2.11 10.98 4.93
N ASN A 59 -2.14 11.99 5.80
CA ASN A 59 -1.48 11.89 7.11
C ASN A 59 -2.08 10.78 7.97
N ARG A 60 -3.40 10.64 7.93
CA ARG A 60 -4.09 9.57 8.65
C ARG A 60 -3.66 8.20 8.14
N ASN A 61 -3.54 8.04 6.84
CA ASN A 61 -3.14 6.77 6.24
C ASN A 61 -1.66 6.46 6.47
N ILE A 62 -0.80 7.47 6.46
CA ILE A 62 0.62 7.29 6.78
C ILE A 62 0.76 6.73 8.20
N ARG A 63 0.00 7.26 9.15
CA ARG A 63 0.02 6.74 10.52
C ARG A 63 -0.49 5.31 10.60
N ALA A 64 -1.59 5.03 9.91
CA ALA A 64 -2.16 3.68 9.92
C ALA A 64 -1.20 2.66 9.33
N LEU A 65 -0.49 3.02 8.26
CA LEU A 65 0.45 2.13 7.59
C LEU A 65 1.78 2.00 8.33
N GLY A 66 2.10 2.96 9.19
CA GLY A 66 3.38 3.00 9.89
C GLY A 66 3.35 2.21 11.18
N LYS A 67 4.25 2.59 12.09
CA LYS A 67 4.45 1.90 13.34
C LYS A 67 3.37 2.20 14.37
N ARG A 68 2.84 3.42 14.36
CA ARG A 68 1.82 3.85 15.31
C ARG A 68 0.62 4.39 14.60
N HIS A 69 -0.53 4.00 15.08
CA HIS A 69 -1.78 4.53 14.62
C HIS A 69 -2.35 5.48 15.69
N ARG A 70 -3.56 5.96 15.49
CA ARG A 70 -4.28 6.87 16.37
C ARG A 70 -4.39 6.28 17.79
N TYR A 71 -4.22 7.12 18.82
CA TYR A 71 -4.33 6.73 20.25
C TYR A 71 -3.34 5.64 20.64
N ASP A 72 -2.11 5.71 20.12
CA ASP A 72 -1.05 4.76 20.43
C ASP A 72 -1.35 3.31 20.06
N LYS A 73 -2.34 3.08 19.23
CA LYS A 73 -2.58 1.76 18.70
C LYS A 73 -1.49 1.41 17.69
N PRO A 74 -1.10 0.13 17.63
CA PRO A 74 -0.12 -0.27 16.63
C PRO A 74 -0.67 -0.04 15.22
N GLY A 75 0.17 0.48 14.34
CA GLY A 75 -0.13 0.55 12.92
C GLY A 75 0.14 -0.80 12.27
N PHE A 76 -0.03 -0.85 10.97
CA PHE A 76 0.18 -2.10 10.21
C PHE A 76 1.66 -2.40 9.98
N GLU A 77 2.53 -1.43 10.22
CA GLU A 77 3.99 -1.56 10.04
C GLU A 77 4.39 -1.98 8.63
N LEU A 78 3.67 -1.46 7.63
CA LEU A 78 3.94 -1.75 6.23
C LEU A 78 4.84 -0.71 5.58
N ILE A 79 4.91 0.49 6.15
CA ILE A 79 5.79 1.55 5.66
C ILE A 79 6.63 2.12 6.81
N GLU A 80 7.76 2.70 6.44
CA GLU A 80 8.57 3.48 7.38
C GLU A 80 8.81 4.87 6.79
N THR A 81 8.93 5.84 7.67
CA THR A 81 9.16 7.23 7.31
C THR A 81 10.52 7.65 7.86
N VAL A 82 11.36 8.19 7.00
CA VAL A 82 12.71 8.61 7.38
C VAL A 82 12.97 10.02 6.85
N PRO A 83 13.90 10.77 7.47
CA PRO A 83 14.27 12.07 6.94
C PRO A 83 14.89 11.95 5.54
N ASP A 84 14.59 12.90 4.67
CA ASP A 84 15.20 12.97 3.34
C ASP A 84 16.66 13.40 3.50
N PRO A 85 17.63 12.63 3.00
CA PRO A 85 19.04 13.03 3.10
C PRO A 85 19.35 14.38 2.43
N ALA A 86 18.58 14.75 1.39
CA ALA A 86 18.80 16.00 0.68
C ALA A 86 18.17 17.20 1.39
N GLU A 87 17.09 16.96 2.14
CA GLU A 87 16.36 18.01 2.85
C GLU A 87 15.77 17.40 4.12
N THR A 88 16.52 17.52 5.23
CA THR A 88 16.20 16.81 6.47
C THR A 88 14.87 17.20 7.10
N ARG A 89 14.30 18.35 6.74
CA ARG A 89 12.98 18.74 7.22
C ARG A 89 11.86 17.94 6.55
N ARG A 90 12.17 17.40 5.38
CA ARG A 90 11.21 16.62 4.60
C ARG A 90 11.34 15.15 4.97
N GLN A 91 10.23 14.47 4.98
CA GLN A 91 10.21 13.03 5.25
C GLN A 91 9.85 12.27 4.00
N ILE A 92 10.49 11.12 3.83
CA ILE A 92 10.23 10.25 2.70
C ILE A 92 9.87 8.85 3.23
N MET A 93 9.17 8.08 2.42
CA MET A 93 8.60 6.82 2.85
C MET A 93 9.07 5.64 2.00
N PHE A 94 9.23 4.51 2.67
CA PHE A 94 9.63 3.25 2.05
C PHE A 94 8.80 2.13 2.65
N LEU A 95 8.72 1.01 1.95
CA LEU A 95 8.13 -0.20 2.52
C LEU A 95 9.06 -0.78 3.57
N THR A 96 8.47 -1.29 4.65
CA THR A 96 9.19 -2.14 5.61
C THR A 96 9.39 -3.53 4.98
N PRO A 97 10.20 -4.41 5.59
CA PRO A 97 10.25 -5.81 5.13
C PRO A 97 8.88 -6.46 5.09
N LYS A 98 8.02 -6.17 6.07
CA LYS A 98 6.65 -6.67 6.09
C LYS A 98 5.85 -6.13 4.89
N GLY A 99 6.02 -4.83 4.59
CA GLY A 99 5.39 -4.23 3.42
C GLY A 99 5.88 -4.84 2.12
N GLN A 100 7.18 -5.13 2.04
CA GLN A 100 7.76 -5.79 0.86
C GLN A 100 7.18 -7.19 0.67
N GLU A 101 6.95 -7.92 1.75
CA GLU A 101 6.32 -9.24 1.68
C GLU A 101 4.89 -9.13 1.16
N LEU A 102 4.13 -8.15 1.64
CA LEU A 102 2.77 -7.94 1.16
C LEU A 102 2.77 -7.61 -0.34
N ALA A 103 3.65 -6.73 -0.78
CA ALA A 103 3.77 -6.40 -2.19
C ALA A 103 4.10 -7.64 -3.02
N ALA A 104 5.00 -8.49 -2.52
CA ALA A 104 5.36 -9.73 -3.22
C ALA A 104 4.16 -10.69 -3.32
N GLU A 105 3.36 -10.77 -2.26
CA GLU A 105 2.14 -11.61 -2.26
C GLU A 105 1.13 -11.11 -3.28
N LEU A 106 0.96 -9.78 -3.37
CA LEU A 106 0.05 -9.18 -4.35
C LEU A 106 0.51 -9.49 -5.77
N ILE A 107 1.80 -9.33 -6.04
CA ILE A 107 2.36 -9.61 -7.36
C ILE A 107 2.23 -11.10 -7.68
N SER A 108 2.47 -11.97 -6.72
CA SER A 108 2.34 -13.41 -6.89
C SER A 108 0.89 -13.79 -7.22
N ALA A 109 -0.08 -13.20 -6.52
CA ALA A 109 -1.49 -13.45 -6.78
C ALA A 109 -1.87 -13.03 -8.20
N LEU A 110 -1.35 -11.88 -8.65
CA LEU A 110 -1.60 -11.40 -10.00
C LEU A 110 -1.03 -12.37 -11.05
N ARG A 111 0.19 -12.84 -10.84
CA ARG A 111 0.86 -13.73 -11.78
C ARG A 111 0.28 -15.14 -11.79
N SER A 112 -0.24 -15.60 -10.66
CA SER A 112 -0.79 -16.96 -10.56
C SER A 112 -2.08 -17.12 -11.38
N GLU A 113 -2.70 -16.00 -11.80
CA GLU A 113 -3.89 -16.04 -12.64
C GLU A 113 -3.55 -16.09 -14.13
N GLU A 114 -2.28 -16.06 -14.49
CA GLU A 114 -1.89 -16.16 -15.87
C GLU A 114 -2.12 -17.58 -16.40
N PRO A 115 -2.41 -17.74 -17.70
CA PRO A 115 -2.65 -19.06 -18.27
C PRO A 115 -1.47 -19.98 -18.06
N ALA A 116 -1.74 -21.28 -18.00
CA ALA A 116 -0.71 -22.29 -17.88
C ALA A 116 0.30 -22.17 -19.03
N GLY A 117 1.57 -22.29 -18.71
CA GLY A 117 2.60 -22.16 -19.71
C GLY A 117 3.11 -20.75 -19.90
N SER A 118 2.51 -19.79 -19.23
CA SER A 118 2.96 -18.40 -19.26
C SER A 118 3.80 -18.06 -18.05
#